data_a30d3d7e4ac6e782091b0952a204dfe5
#
_entry.id   a30d3d7e4ac6e782091b0952a204dfe5
#
_cell.length_a   1.000
_cell.length_b   1.000
_cell.length_c   1.000
_cell.angle_alpha   90.00
_cell.angle_beta   90.00
_cell.angle_gamma   90.00
#
_symmetry.space_group_name_H-M   'P 1'
#
loop_
_entity.id
_entity.type
_entity.pdbx_description
1 polymer ?
#
loop_
_entity_poly.entity_id
_entity_poly.type
_entity_poly.pdbx_seq_one_letter_code
_entity_poly.pdbx_strand_id
1 'polypeptide(L)'
;MVGLRRFLLVGGVIGYLRLIYRIPGFLLHILLGTPVTVLFHYRPFRDIPVGDKTLVEFISQWWSRTVCRIFGLRIELRGEALPGPQLFVSNHISWIDIPLMHSFVSMGFVSKAEIEKWPVIGFLARVGGTVFHHRGNHDSASGVAAAMARRLEEGGNVTIFPEGGILPGDGVKRFHGRMFAAAIETGTPIQPAMLRYVRDGRHEHGMSFLPGENFVANFFRLMRQAPCVAEVVLLRRLDSSGKQRRPLAAEAESLVREAFDAGLADG
;
A
#
# COMPACT_ATOMS: atom_id res chain seq x y z
N MET A 1 -5.58 32.64 23.71
CA MET A 1 -6.72 32.33 22.79
C MET A 1 -6.57 32.92 21.39
N VAL A 2 -5.99 34.10 21.18
CA VAL A 2 -5.81 34.73 19.84
C VAL A 2 -4.83 33.96 18.95
N GLY A 3 -3.74 33.42 19.51
CA GLY A 3 -2.72 32.68 18.76
C GLY A 3 -3.23 31.35 18.21
N LEU A 4 -4.04 30.61 18.94
CA LEU A 4 -4.60 29.32 18.53
C LEU A 4 -5.60 29.48 17.36
N ARG A 5 -6.46 30.51 17.40
CA ARG A 5 -7.36 30.85 16.29
C ARG A 5 -6.61 31.28 15.03
N ARG A 6 -5.53 32.03 15.17
CA ARG A 6 -4.70 32.44 14.02
C ARG A 6 -3.98 31.23 13.40
N PHE A 7 -3.47 30.32 14.23
CA PHE A 7 -2.82 29.08 13.79
C PHE A 7 -3.82 28.16 13.02
N LEU A 8 -5.03 27.99 13.55
CA LEU A 8 -6.09 27.19 12.89
C LEU A 8 -6.57 27.82 11.58
N LEU A 9 -6.66 29.16 11.50
CA LEU A 9 -7.03 29.86 10.27
C LEU A 9 -5.93 29.77 9.20
N VAL A 10 -4.67 29.95 9.57
CA VAL A 10 -3.53 29.86 8.63
C VAL A 10 -3.37 28.43 8.13
N GLY A 11 -3.46 27.43 9.01
CA GLY A 11 -3.45 26.01 8.61
C GLY A 11 -4.63 25.66 7.68
N GLY A 12 -5.80 26.25 7.91
CA GLY A 12 -6.96 26.13 7.04
C GLY A 12 -6.70 26.69 5.64
N VAL A 13 -6.21 27.93 5.54
CA VAL A 13 -5.91 28.60 4.25
C VAL A 13 -4.84 27.84 3.47
N ILE A 14 -3.74 27.46 4.11
CA ILE A 14 -2.68 26.68 3.45
C ILE A 14 -3.21 25.32 2.98
N GLY A 15 -4.11 24.68 3.74
CA GLY A 15 -4.77 23.44 3.33
C GLY A 15 -5.60 23.62 2.04
N TYR A 16 -6.36 24.71 1.94
CA TYR A 16 -7.10 25.03 0.70
C TYR A 16 -6.18 25.36 -0.47
N LEU A 17 -5.09 26.10 -0.26
CA LEU A 17 -4.09 26.33 -1.29
C LEU A 17 -3.50 25.02 -1.82
N ARG A 18 -3.28 24.02 -0.94
CA ARG A 18 -2.84 22.69 -1.38
C ARG A 18 -3.87 22.02 -2.29
N LEU A 19 -5.16 22.12 -2.00
CA LEU A 19 -6.21 21.59 -2.89
C LEU A 19 -6.16 22.18 -4.28
N ILE A 20 -5.92 23.51 -4.38
CA ILE A 20 -5.94 24.26 -5.65
C ILE A 20 -4.92 23.68 -6.65
N TYR A 21 -3.76 23.22 -6.20
CA TYR A 21 -2.77 22.64 -7.11
C TYR A 21 -2.76 21.10 -7.12
N ARG A 22 -3.12 20.44 -5.98
CA ARG A 22 -3.08 18.98 -5.90
C ARG A 22 -4.24 18.32 -6.65
N ILE A 23 -5.44 18.88 -6.60
CA ILE A 23 -6.59 18.33 -7.31
C ILE A 23 -6.39 18.39 -8.83
N PRO A 24 -6.05 19.54 -9.46
CA PRO A 24 -5.72 19.56 -10.88
C PRO A 24 -4.58 18.63 -11.25
N GLY A 25 -3.52 18.58 -10.43
CA GLY A 25 -2.40 17.67 -10.63
C GLY A 25 -2.82 16.20 -10.59
N PHE A 26 -3.69 15.81 -9.66
CA PHE A 26 -4.23 14.48 -9.57
C PHE A 26 -5.13 14.14 -10.76
N LEU A 27 -6.04 15.03 -11.13
CA LEU A 27 -6.92 14.85 -12.30
C LEU A 27 -6.12 14.71 -13.59
N LEU A 28 -5.11 15.55 -13.78
CA LEU A 28 -4.20 15.46 -14.93
C LEU A 28 -3.43 14.15 -14.93
N HIS A 29 -2.95 13.70 -13.76
CA HIS A 29 -2.26 12.43 -13.62
C HIS A 29 -3.18 11.23 -13.93
N ILE A 30 -4.44 11.26 -13.47
CA ILE A 30 -5.43 10.25 -13.83
C ILE A 30 -5.73 10.28 -15.33
N LEU A 31 -5.93 11.47 -15.90
CA LEU A 31 -6.31 11.63 -17.31
C LEU A 31 -5.21 11.20 -18.28
N LEU A 32 -3.95 11.53 -17.98
CA LEU A 32 -2.80 11.26 -18.86
C LEU A 32 -1.99 10.04 -18.41
N GLY A 33 -1.70 9.94 -17.13
CA GLY A 33 -0.85 8.89 -16.58
C GLY A 33 -1.52 7.51 -16.60
N THR A 34 -2.84 7.45 -16.36
CA THR A 34 -3.57 6.17 -16.40
C THR A 34 -3.59 5.54 -17.80
N PRO A 35 -3.99 6.24 -18.89
CA PRO A 35 -3.92 5.67 -20.22
C PRO A 35 -2.53 5.21 -20.63
N VAL A 36 -1.49 5.97 -20.29
CA VAL A 36 -0.09 5.58 -20.51
C VAL A 36 0.22 4.27 -19.77
N THR A 37 -0.09 4.20 -18.48
CA THR A 37 0.14 2.99 -17.68
C THR A 37 -0.58 1.79 -18.26
N VAL A 38 -1.84 1.95 -18.65
CA VAL A 38 -2.65 0.89 -19.25
C VAL A 38 -2.07 0.44 -20.60
N LEU A 39 -1.67 1.37 -21.46
CA LEU A 39 -1.07 1.06 -22.76
C LEU A 39 0.15 0.14 -22.58
N PHE A 40 1.00 0.45 -21.63
CA PHE A 40 2.23 -0.33 -21.39
C PHE A 40 2.01 -1.66 -20.65
N HIS A 41 0.77 -1.98 -20.24
CA HIS A 41 0.41 -3.32 -19.78
C HIS A 41 0.13 -4.31 -20.91
N TYR A 42 -0.06 -3.83 -22.15
CA TYR A 42 -0.31 -4.69 -23.32
C TYR A 42 1.00 -5.06 -24.02
N ARG A 43 1.02 -6.26 -24.60
CA ARG A 43 2.09 -6.65 -25.54
C ARG A 43 2.02 -5.78 -26.82
N PRO A 44 3.16 -5.39 -27.42
CA PRO A 44 4.54 -5.85 -27.14
C PRO A 44 5.31 -5.01 -26.10
N PHE A 45 4.72 -3.99 -25.50
CA PHE A 45 5.42 -3.01 -24.64
C PHE A 45 5.76 -3.55 -23.25
N ARG A 46 4.92 -4.43 -22.74
CA ARG A 46 4.96 -4.91 -21.36
C ARG A 46 6.33 -5.41 -20.91
N ASP A 47 6.98 -6.21 -21.76
CA ASP A 47 8.17 -6.96 -21.40
C ASP A 47 9.48 -6.29 -21.91
N ILE A 48 9.39 -5.03 -22.40
CA ILE A 48 10.56 -4.25 -22.82
C ILE A 48 11.46 -4.01 -21.61
N PRO A 49 12.76 -4.38 -21.64
CA PRO A 49 13.68 -4.16 -20.55
C PRO A 49 14.04 -2.68 -20.38
N VAL A 50 14.04 -2.19 -19.14
CA VAL A 50 14.44 -0.83 -18.74
C VAL A 50 15.33 -0.96 -17.50
N GLY A 51 16.64 -1.06 -17.72
CA GLY A 51 17.60 -1.35 -16.65
C GLY A 51 17.37 -2.76 -16.08
N ASP A 52 17.16 -2.83 -14.77
CA ASP A 52 16.88 -4.05 -14.00
C ASP A 52 15.40 -4.45 -13.98
N LYS A 53 14.53 -3.69 -14.67
CA LYS A 53 13.06 -3.83 -14.64
C LYS A 53 12.50 -3.95 -16.05
N THR A 54 11.23 -4.33 -16.11
CA THR A 54 10.44 -4.19 -17.33
C THR A 54 9.81 -2.78 -17.44
N LEU A 55 9.47 -2.38 -18.64
CA LEU A 55 8.83 -1.08 -18.88
C LEU A 55 7.52 -0.93 -18.11
N VAL A 56 6.73 -1.99 -18.00
CA VAL A 56 5.48 -1.98 -17.23
C VAL A 56 5.74 -1.76 -15.74
N GLU A 57 6.78 -2.35 -15.18
CA GLU A 57 7.17 -2.14 -13.78
C GLU A 57 7.62 -0.70 -13.55
N PHE A 58 8.47 -0.18 -14.44
CA PHE A 58 8.94 1.20 -14.37
C PHE A 58 7.79 2.21 -14.40
N ILE A 59 6.87 2.05 -15.37
CA ILE A 59 5.71 2.94 -15.55
C ILE A 59 4.74 2.83 -14.36
N SER A 60 4.47 1.62 -13.86
CA SER A 60 3.60 1.40 -12.70
C SER A 60 4.17 2.05 -11.42
N GLN A 61 5.48 1.91 -11.21
CA GLN A 61 6.18 2.56 -10.10
C GLN A 61 6.18 4.09 -10.25
N TRP A 62 6.42 4.60 -11.46
CA TRP A 62 6.35 6.02 -11.75
C TRP A 62 4.96 6.59 -11.44
N TRP A 63 3.90 5.90 -11.90
CA TRP A 63 2.52 6.28 -11.66
C TRP A 63 2.24 6.37 -10.15
N SER A 64 2.60 5.35 -9.41
CA SER A 64 2.39 5.23 -7.96
C SER A 64 3.19 6.28 -7.16
N ARG A 65 4.46 6.50 -7.52
CA ARG A 65 5.29 7.57 -6.94
C ARG A 65 4.68 8.95 -7.17
N THR A 66 4.13 9.18 -8.35
CA THR A 66 3.50 10.46 -8.70
C THR A 66 2.24 10.67 -7.86
N VAL A 67 1.40 9.65 -7.67
CA VAL A 67 0.27 9.73 -6.72
C VAL A 67 0.75 10.11 -5.32
N CYS A 68 1.74 9.40 -4.77
CA CYS A 68 2.28 9.71 -3.45
C CYS A 68 2.79 11.17 -3.36
N ARG A 69 3.52 11.66 -4.37
CA ARG A 69 4.01 13.06 -4.42
C ARG A 69 2.88 14.07 -4.46
N ILE A 70 1.80 13.82 -5.21
CA ILE A 70 0.62 14.69 -5.27
C ILE A 70 -0.02 14.81 -3.89
N PHE A 71 -0.08 13.72 -3.12
CA PHE A 71 -0.53 13.75 -1.72
C PHE A 71 0.48 14.37 -0.75
N GLY A 72 1.66 14.76 -1.23
CA GLY A 72 2.70 15.37 -0.41
C GLY A 72 3.52 14.36 0.38
N LEU A 73 3.58 13.11 -0.07
CA LEU A 73 4.39 12.08 0.56
C LEU A 73 5.80 12.08 -0.03
N ARG A 74 6.81 12.15 0.85
CA ARG A 74 8.20 11.83 0.55
C ARG A 74 8.45 10.39 0.98
N ILE A 75 8.75 9.53 0.02
CA ILE A 75 8.96 8.10 0.26
C ILE A 75 10.39 7.89 0.73
N GLU A 76 10.55 7.21 1.85
CA GLU A 76 11.82 6.72 2.37
C GLU A 76 11.76 5.20 2.48
N LEU A 77 12.48 4.52 1.59
CA LEU A 77 12.60 3.08 1.57
C LEU A 77 13.91 2.67 2.25
N ARG A 78 13.84 1.80 3.24
CA ARG A 78 14.98 1.15 3.89
C ARG A 78 14.91 -0.36 3.67
N GLY A 79 16.04 -0.97 3.42
CA GLY A 79 16.14 -2.36 3.00
C GLY A 79 15.96 -2.52 1.49
N GLU A 80 16.14 -3.73 1.02
CA GLU A 80 16.10 -4.08 -0.41
C GLU A 80 15.13 -5.23 -0.65
N ALA A 81 14.27 -5.08 -1.66
CA ALA A 81 13.44 -6.17 -2.14
C ALA A 81 14.31 -7.14 -2.94
N LEU A 82 14.43 -8.36 -2.44
CA LEU A 82 15.24 -9.38 -3.10
C LEU A 82 14.56 -9.87 -4.40
N PRO A 83 15.33 -10.35 -5.38
CA PRO A 83 14.78 -10.90 -6.60
C PRO A 83 13.85 -12.11 -6.37
N GLY A 84 12.92 -12.32 -7.30
CA GLY A 84 11.98 -13.43 -7.30
C GLY A 84 10.64 -13.09 -6.67
N PRO A 85 9.66 -14.00 -6.79
CA PRO A 85 8.33 -13.82 -6.23
C PRO A 85 8.36 -13.80 -4.70
N GLN A 86 7.57 -12.91 -4.10
CA GLN A 86 7.48 -12.76 -2.66
C GLN A 86 6.05 -12.43 -2.25
N LEU A 87 5.63 -12.95 -1.09
CA LEU A 87 4.46 -12.45 -0.39
C LEU A 87 4.89 -11.32 0.54
N PHE A 88 4.60 -10.09 0.18
CA PHE A 88 4.76 -8.93 1.06
C PHE A 88 3.65 -8.91 2.10
N VAL A 89 4.00 -8.72 3.36
CA VAL A 89 3.05 -8.59 4.47
C VAL A 89 3.35 -7.32 5.25
N SER A 90 2.35 -6.48 5.48
CA SER A 90 2.55 -5.18 6.10
C SER A 90 1.39 -4.78 7.00
N ASN A 91 1.66 -3.91 7.97
CA ASN A 91 0.61 -3.17 8.67
C ASN A 91 -0.14 -2.23 7.69
N HIS A 92 -1.36 -1.81 8.05
CA HIS A 92 -2.25 -1.05 7.16
C HIS A 92 -2.81 0.19 7.85
N ILE A 93 -2.31 1.35 7.46
CA ILE A 93 -2.62 2.64 8.07
C ILE A 93 -3.62 3.43 7.22
N SER A 94 -3.46 3.37 5.89
CA SER A 94 -4.21 4.20 4.96
C SER A 94 -4.42 3.50 3.62
N TRP A 95 -5.44 3.87 2.87
CA TRP A 95 -5.60 3.38 1.49
C TRP A 95 -4.42 3.79 0.58
N ILE A 96 -3.69 4.84 0.96
CA ILE A 96 -2.51 5.32 0.21
C ILE A 96 -1.29 4.39 0.40
N ASP A 97 -1.36 3.41 1.32
CA ASP A 97 -0.36 2.35 1.45
C ASP A 97 -0.24 1.52 0.17
N ILE A 98 -1.34 1.42 -0.60
CA ILE A 98 -1.37 0.68 -1.88
C ILE A 98 -0.43 1.33 -2.90
N PRO A 99 -0.60 2.59 -3.33
CA PRO A 99 0.37 3.23 -4.22
C PRO A 99 1.75 3.38 -3.57
N LEU A 100 1.85 3.51 -2.25
CA LEU A 100 3.15 3.54 -1.57
C LEU A 100 3.92 2.24 -1.80
N MET A 101 3.31 1.08 -1.57
CA MET A 101 3.93 -0.22 -1.81
C MET A 101 4.25 -0.45 -3.29
N HIS A 102 3.33 -0.06 -4.19
CA HIS A 102 3.55 -0.11 -5.64
C HIS A 102 4.68 0.79 -6.14
N SER A 103 5.10 1.77 -5.36
CA SER A 103 6.12 2.75 -5.77
C SER A 103 7.53 2.17 -5.91
N PHE A 104 7.81 1.00 -5.32
CA PHE A 104 9.14 0.39 -5.33
C PHE A 104 9.16 -1.04 -5.89
N VAL A 105 8.08 -1.80 -5.80
CA VAL A 105 7.95 -3.13 -6.39
C VAL A 105 6.60 -3.28 -7.07
N SER A 106 6.58 -3.89 -8.24
CA SER A 106 5.34 -4.25 -8.91
C SER A 106 4.72 -5.47 -8.22
N MET A 107 3.47 -5.35 -7.75
CA MET A 107 2.82 -6.38 -6.95
C MET A 107 1.30 -6.35 -7.12
N GLY A 108 0.65 -7.50 -6.97
CA GLY A 108 -0.81 -7.58 -6.84
C GLY A 108 -1.23 -7.38 -5.38
N PHE A 109 -2.44 -6.90 -5.18
CA PHE A 109 -3.03 -6.74 -3.85
C PHE A 109 -4.22 -7.66 -3.64
N VAL A 110 -4.59 -7.88 -2.39
CA VAL A 110 -5.89 -8.45 -2.05
C VAL A 110 -6.78 -7.33 -1.57
N SER A 111 -7.92 -7.14 -2.22
CA SER A 111 -8.86 -6.06 -1.95
C SER A 111 -10.29 -6.57 -1.81
N LYS A 112 -11.16 -5.75 -1.21
CA LYS A 112 -12.59 -6.04 -1.13
C LYS A 112 -13.22 -5.98 -2.52
N ALA A 113 -14.16 -6.87 -2.81
CA ALA A 113 -14.84 -6.92 -4.11
C ALA A 113 -15.62 -5.65 -4.46
N GLU A 114 -16.08 -4.89 -3.45
CA GLU A 114 -16.78 -3.63 -3.67
C GLU A 114 -15.89 -2.60 -4.39
N ILE A 115 -14.56 -2.63 -4.13
CA ILE A 115 -13.58 -1.73 -4.76
C ILE A 115 -13.49 -1.98 -6.28
N GLU A 116 -13.74 -3.23 -6.73
CA GLU A 116 -13.74 -3.57 -8.16
C GLU A 116 -14.74 -2.74 -8.97
N LYS A 117 -15.86 -2.35 -8.34
CA LYS A 117 -16.92 -1.56 -8.96
C LYS A 117 -16.65 -0.06 -8.98
N TRP A 118 -15.59 0.40 -8.34
CA TRP A 118 -15.27 1.82 -8.31
C TRP A 118 -14.70 2.28 -9.65
N PRO A 119 -15.22 3.37 -10.20
CA PRO A 119 -14.67 3.94 -11.44
C PRO A 119 -13.18 4.24 -11.27
N VAL A 120 -12.39 4.03 -12.30
CA VAL A 120 -10.93 4.24 -12.34
C VAL A 120 -10.17 3.34 -11.35
N ILE A 121 -10.45 3.39 -10.05
CA ILE A 121 -9.73 2.62 -9.02
C ILE A 121 -9.90 1.11 -9.22
N GLY A 122 -11.12 0.63 -9.45
CA GLY A 122 -11.39 -0.79 -9.71
C GLY A 122 -10.74 -1.27 -11.01
N PHE A 123 -10.77 -0.43 -12.04
CA PHE A 123 -10.09 -0.72 -13.30
C PHE A 123 -8.56 -0.80 -13.11
N LEU A 124 -7.94 0.18 -12.45
CA LEU A 124 -6.50 0.18 -12.16
C LEU A 124 -6.07 -0.98 -11.28
N ALA A 125 -6.86 -1.28 -10.25
CA ALA A 125 -6.61 -2.42 -9.37
C ALA A 125 -6.61 -3.74 -10.15
N ARG A 126 -7.55 -3.91 -11.10
CA ARG A 126 -7.63 -5.09 -11.97
C ARG A 126 -6.42 -5.18 -12.90
N VAL A 127 -6.05 -4.07 -13.55
CA VAL A 127 -4.85 -3.99 -14.41
C VAL A 127 -3.58 -4.29 -13.60
N GLY A 128 -3.49 -3.81 -12.37
CA GLY A 128 -2.39 -4.09 -11.42
C GLY A 128 -2.39 -5.51 -10.83
N GLY A 129 -3.35 -6.37 -11.24
CA GLY A 129 -3.41 -7.77 -10.79
C GLY A 129 -3.92 -7.95 -9.36
N THR A 130 -4.79 -7.05 -8.90
CA THR A 130 -5.45 -7.17 -7.59
C THR A 130 -6.42 -8.35 -7.59
N VAL A 131 -6.35 -9.17 -6.55
CA VAL A 131 -7.30 -10.25 -6.27
C VAL A 131 -8.44 -9.70 -5.43
N PHE A 132 -9.67 -9.80 -5.94
CA PHE A 132 -10.85 -9.29 -5.24
C PHE A 132 -11.52 -10.38 -4.39
N HIS A 133 -11.82 -10.04 -3.16
CA HIS A 133 -12.40 -10.93 -2.16
C HIS A 133 -13.82 -10.51 -1.76
N HIS A 134 -14.78 -11.45 -1.89
CA HIS A 134 -16.13 -11.30 -1.36
C HIS A 134 -16.18 -11.76 0.10
N ARG A 135 -16.44 -10.85 1.04
CA ARG A 135 -16.57 -11.18 2.48
C ARG A 135 -17.83 -12.06 2.72
N GLY A 136 -17.70 -12.99 3.65
CA GLY A 136 -18.84 -13.83 4.09
C GLY A 136 -19.05 -15.13 3.31
N ASN A 137 -18.25 -15.42 2.28
CA ASN A 137 -18.31 -16.68 1.59
C ASN A 137 -17.01 -17.48 1.83
N HIS A 138 -17.10 -18.69 2.37
CA HIS A 138 -15.96 -19.58 2.60
C HIS A 138 -15.26 -19.96 1.29
N ASP A 139 -16.03 -20.14 0.21
CA ASP A 139 -15.50 -20.45 -1.12
C ASP A 139 -14.70 -19.29 -1.70
N SER A 140 -15.08 -18.04 -1.36
CA SER A 140 -14.33 -16.85 -1.74
C SER A 140 -12.96 -16.77 -1.05
N ALA A 141 -12.83 -17.23 0.20
CA ALA A 141 -11.54 -17.21 0.91
C ALA A 141 -10.56 -18.24 0.34
N SER A 142 -11.03 -19.43 -0.05
CA SER A 142 -10.22 -20.43 -0.75
C SER A 142 -9.85 -19.96 -2.16
N GLY A 143 -10.77 -19.33 -2.88
CA GLY A 143 -10.53 -18.74 -4.19
C GLY A 143 -9.48 -17.62 -4.19
N VAL A 144 -9.46 -16.78 -3.14
CA VAL A 144 -8.42 -15.75 -2.96
C VAL A 144 -7.05 -16.39 -2.73
N ALA A 145 -6.96 -17.39 -1.84
CA ALA A 145 -5.69 -18.08 -1.58
C ALA A 145 -5.15 -18.74 -2.85
N ALA A 146 -6.00 -19.42 -3.62
CA ALA A 146 -5.64 -20.03 -4.89
C ALA A 146 -5.21 -19.00 -5.95
N ALA A 147 -5.87 -17.84 -6.04
CA ALA A 147 -5.48 -16.78 -6.96
C ALA A 147 -4.14 -16.14 -6.57
N MET A 148 -3.88 -15.99 -5.26
CA MET A 148 -2.58 -15.53 -4.75
C MET A 148 -1.48 -16.55 -5.07
N ALA A 149 -1.72 -17.86 -4.80
CA ALA A 149 -0.78 -18.93 -5.07
C ALA A 149 -0.38 -18.96 -6.55
N ARG A 150 -1.36 -18.94 -7.45
CA ARG A 150 -1.11 -18.90 -8.90
C ARG A 150 -0.24 -17.71 -9.30
N ARG A 151 -0.52 -16.49 -8.77
CA ARG A 151 0.28 -15.31 -9.08
C ARG A 151 1.73 -15.43 -8.60
N LEU A 152 1.94 -16.04 -7.42
CA LEU A 152 3.28 -16.30 -6.87
C LEU A 152 4.02 -17.34 -7.73
N GLU A 153 3.34 -18.40 -8.17
CA GLU A 153 3.89 -19.43 -9.08
C GLU A 153 4.23 -18.86 -10.48
N GLU A 154 3.45 -17.89 -10.95
CA GLU A 154 3.74 -17.16 -12.19
C GLU A 154 4.91 -16.16 -12.07
N GLY A 155 5.58 -16.12 -10.92
CA GLY A 155 6.73 -15.23 -10.66
C GLY A 155 6.37 -13.81 -10.23
N GLY A 156 5.09 -13.52 -9.98
CA GLY A 156 4.62 -12.21 -9.54
C GLY A 156 4.66 -12.04 -8.03
N ASN A 157 4.78 -10.80 -7.57
CA ASN A 157 4.66 -10.45 -6.16
C ASN A 157 3.18 -10.27 -5.76
N VAL A 158 2.87 -10.58 -4.51
CA VAL A 158 1.57 -10.29 -3.89
C VAL A 158 1.78 -9.55 -2.59
N THR A 159 0.97 -8.54 -2.32
CA THR A 159 0.93 -7.83 -1.04
C THR A 159 -0.39 -8.06 -0.33
N ILE A 160 -0.29 -8.36 0.94
CA ILE A 160 -1.44 -8.45 1.85
C ILE A 160 -1.25 -7.53 3.05
N PHE A 161 -2.38 -7.04 3.55
CA PHE A 161 -2.48 -6.38 4.84
C PHE A 161 -3.23 -7.32 5.79
N PRO A 162 -2.51 -8.19 6.53
CA PRO A 162 -3.14 -9.29 7.26
C PRO A 162 -3.91 -8.85 8.51
N GLU A 163 -3.94 -7.55 8.81
CA GLU A 163 -4.81 -6.94 9.82
C GLU A 163 -6.31 -6.99 9.44
N GLY A 164 -6.62 -7.24 8.17
CA GLY A 164 -7.98 -7.37 7.67
C GLY A 164 -8.69 -6.07 7.33
N GLY A 165 -8.00 -4.94 7.38
CA GLY A 165 -8.48 -3.61 6.97
C GLY A 165 -7.80 -2.49 7.73
N ILE A 166 -8.08 -1.25 7.33
CA ILE A 166 -7.62 -0.06 8.02
C ILE A 166 -8.46 0.07 9.29
N LEU A 167 -7.84 -0.14 10.43
CA LEU A 167 -8.49 -0.10 11.74
C LEU A 167 -8.09 1.17 12.49
N PRO A 168 -9.01 1.79 13.24
CA PRO A 168 -8.69 2.92 14.10
C PRO A 168 -7.65 2.57 15.15
N GLY A 169 -6.90 3.57 15.59
CA GLY A 169 -5.89 3.47 16.65
C GLY A 169 -4.48 3.23 16.12
N ASP A 170 -3.53 3.47 17.00
CA ASP A 170 -2.11 3.44 16.69
C ASP A 170 -1.54 2.03 16.82
N GLY A 171 -0.42 1.81 16.14
CA GLY A 171 0.34 0.57 16.20
C GLY A 171 -0.16 -0.53 15.26
N VAL A 172 0.59 -1.61 15.28
CA VAL A 172 0.37 -2.79 14.45
C VAL A 172 -0.70 -3.67 15.09
N LYS A 173 -1.71 -4.06 14.32
CA LYS A 173 -2.77 -4.95 14.75
C LYS A 173 -2.38 -6.41 14.50
N ARG A 174 -3.19 -7.33 15.03
CA ARG A 174 -2.96 -8.77 14.87
C ARG A 174 -3.00 -9.20 13.41
N PHE A 175 -2.03 -10.01 12.99
CA PHE A 175 -1.97 -10.61 11.66
C PHE A 175 -2.78 -11.91 11.58
N HIS A 176 -3.70 -11.97 10.63
CA HIS A 176 -4.53 -13.14 10.41
C HIS A 176 -3.80 -14.20 9.57
N GLY A 177 -3.47 -15.36 10.15
CA GLY A 177 -2.69 -16.41 9.52
C GLY A 177 -3.30 -17.03 8.24
N ARG A 178 -4.61 -16.85 7.98
CA ARG A 178 -5.24 -17.37 6.75
C ARG A 178 -4.62 -16.81 5.48
N MET A 179 -4.18 -15.56 5.53
CA MET A 179 -3.58 -14.85 4.39
C MET A 179 -2.20 -15.41 3.99
N PHE A 180 -1.56 -16.20 4.86
CA PHE A 180 -0.24 -16.78 4.63
C PHE A 180 -0.30 -18.13 3.89
N ALA A 181 -1.50 -18.67 3.68
CA ALA A 181 -1.69 -20.01 3.10
C ALA A 181 -1.05 -20.12 1.70
N ALA A 182 -1.23 -19.13 0.85
CA ALA A 182 -0.68 -19.14 -0.50
C ALA A 182 0.85 -19.23 -0.53
N ALA A 183 1.54 -18.49 0.34
CA ALA A 183 3.00 -18.55 0.41
C ALA A 183 3.50 -19.90 0.91
N ILE A 184 2.81 -20.51 1.88
CA ILE A 184 3.16 -21.85 2.40
C ILE A 184 2.96 -22.91 1.33
N GLU A 185 1.85 -22.85 0.59
CA GLU A 185 1.49 -23.79 -0.47
C GLU A 185 2.51 -23.77 -1.62
N THR A 186 2.96 -22.58 -2.01
CA THR A 186 3.92 -22.38 -3.11
C THR A 186 5.38 -22.41 -2.66
N GLY A 187 5.67 -22.45 -1.36
CA GLY A 187 7.02 -22.31 -0.82
C GLY A 187 7.62 -20.91 -1.05
N THR A 188 6.78 -19.92 -1.38
CA THR A 188 7.23 -18.56 -1.67
C THR A 188 7.65 -17.83 -0.40
N PRO A 189 8.82 -17.18 -0.34
CA PRO A 189 9.25 -16.46 0.85
C PRO A 189 8.34 -15.27 1.15
N ILE A 190 8.26 -14.94 2.44
CA ILE A 190 7.50 -13.79 2.95
C ILE A 190 8.46 -12.65 3.20
N GLN A 191 8.10 -11.46 2.72
CA GLN A 191 8.79 -10.21 2.96
C GLN A 191 7.96 -9.33 3.89
N PRO A 192 8.22 -9.34 5.22
CA PRO A 192 7.60 -8.37 6.10
C PRO A 192 8.07 -6.96 5.77
N ALA A 193 7.14 -6.00 5.80
CA ALA A 193 7.39 -4.58 5.57
C ALA A 193 6.66 -3.74 6.62
N MET A 194 7.37 -2.82 7.25
CA MET A 194 6.78 -1.85 8.16
C MET A 194 6.47 -0.56 7.42
N LEU A 195 5.26 -0.05 7.59
CA LEU A 195 4.82 1.26 7.09
C LEU A 195 4.61 2.22 8.27
N ARG A 196 5.10 3.45 8.10
CA ARG A 196 4.90 4.52 9.06
C ARG A 196 4.88 5.86 8.33
N TYR A 197 4.03 6.77 8.81
CA TYR A 197 4.01 8.16 8.33
C TYR A 197 4.57 9.06 9.41
N VAL A 198 5.47 9.97 9.02
CA VAL A 198 6.20 10.84 9.97
C VAL A 198 6.13 12.28 9.50
N ARG A 199 5.80 13.19 10.42
CA ARG A 199 5.83 14.63 10.20
C ARG A 199 6.56 15.31 11.35
N ASP A 200 7.52 16.15 11.03
CA ASP A 200 8.35 16.87 12.04
C ASP A 200 8.94 15.93 13.09
N GLY A 201 9.44 14.76 12.66
CA GLY A 201 10.02 13.73 13.50
C GLY A 201 9.02 12.88 14.30
N ARG A 202 7.70 13.14 14.21
CA ARG A 202 6.69 12.46 15.00
C ARG A 202 5.76 11.63 14.12
N HIS A 203 5.21 10.56 14.68
CA HIS A 203 4.20 9.75 13.99
C HIS A 203 2.99 10.59 13.58
N GLU A 204 2.59 10.46 12.31
CA GLU A 204 1.46 11.19 11.74
C GLU A 204 0.18 10.36 11.80
N HIS A 205 -0.64 10.60 12.81
CA HIS A 205 -1.89 9.90 13.05
C HIS A 205 -2.99 10.21 12.02
N GLY A 206 -2.87 11.35 11.33
CA GLY A 206 -3.88 11.86 10.40
C GLY A 206 -3.91 11.14 9.05
N MET A 207 -3.13 10.10 8.81
CA MET A 207 -3.16 9.35 7.55
C MET A 207 -4.28 8.31 7.50
N SER A 208 -4.73 7.81 8.64
CA SER A 208 -5.83 6.85 8.74
C SER A 208 -7.20 7.51 8.58
N PHE A 209 -8.26 6.72 8.48
CA PHE A 209 -9.63 7.21 8.52
C PHE A 209 -9.98 7.72 9.94
N LEU A 210 -10.67 8.86 9.99
CA LEU A 210 -11.29 9.32 11.22
C LEU A 210 -12.58 8.53 11.50
N PRO A 211 -13.04 8.45 12.77
CA PRO A 211 -14.32 7.81 13.09
C PRO A 211 -15.47 8.35 12.23
N GLY A 212 -16.19 7.46 11.55
CA GLY A 212 -17.31 7.83 10.67
C GLY A 212 -16.92 8.48 9.33
N GLU A 213 -15.64 8.63 9.05
CA GLU A 213 -15.17 9.22 7.79
C GLU A 213 -15.33 8.24 6.62
N ASN A 214 -15.95 8.70 5.54
CA ASN A 214 -16.00 7.94 4.29
C ASN A 214 -14.75 8.22 3.42
N PHE A 215 -14.58 7.42 2.35
CA PHE A 215 -13.42 7.54 1.46
C PHE A 215 -13.26 8.93 0.83
N VAL A 216 -14.35 9.55 0.40
CA VAL A 216 -14.32 10.86 -0.28
C VAL A 216 -13.85 11.95 0.69
N ALA A 217 -14.40 11.96 1.91
CA ALA A 217 -13.99 12.90 2.95
C ALA A 217 -12.50 12.73 3.32
N ASN A 218 -12.05 11.45 3.49
CA ASN A 218 -10.66 11.13 3.76
C ASN A 218 -9.74 11.59 2.62
N PHE A 219 -10.10 11.32 1.36
CA PHE A 219 -9.35 11.75 0.18
C PHE A 219 -9.10 13.27 0.20
N PHE A 220 -10.16 14.08 0.36
CA PHE A 220 -10.00 15.54 0.41
C PHE A 220 -9.24 16.01 1.66
N ARG A 221 -9.38 15.33 2.78
CA ARG A 221 -8.63 15.62 3.99
C ARG A 221 -7.14 15.37 3.78
N LEU A 222 -6.75 14.23 3.23
CA LEU A 222 -5.35 13.93 2.91
C LEU A 222 -4.77 14.91 1.88
N MET A 223 -5.56 15.31 0.86
CA MET A 223 -5.14 16.34 -0.11
C MET A 223 -4.85 17.70 0.53
N ARG A 224 -5.44 18.01 1.69
CA ARG A 224 -5.22 19.27 2.42
C ARG A 224 -4.03 19.20 3.38
N GLN A 225 -3.60 18.01 3.76
CA GLN A 225 -2.56 17.84 4.78
C GLN A 225 -1.20 18.41 4.35
N ALA A 226 -0.40 18.80 5.35
CA ALA A 226 0.99 19.14 5.14
C ALA A 226 1.77 17.91 4.61
N PRO A 227 2.85 18.10 3.85
CA PRO A 227 3.71 17.02 3.44
C PRO A 227 4.21 16.21 4.66
N CYS A 228 4.39 14.92 4.46
CA CYS A 228 5.01 14.05 5.46
C CYS A 228 5.90 13.00 4.78
N VAL A 229 6.72 12.34 5.58
CA VAL A 229 7.53 11.21 5.15
C VAL A 229 6.69 9.94 5.27
N ALA A 230 6.71 9.13 4.20
CA ALA A 230 6.18 7.79 4.20
C ALA A 230 7.37 6.81 4.28
N GLU A 231 7.60 6.27 5.45
CA GLU A 231 8.67 5.31 5.69
C GLU A 231 8.18 3.90 5.36
N VAL A 232 9.00 3.20 4.58
CA VAL A 232 8.85 1.77 4.27
C VAL A 232 10.12 1.08 4.69
N VAL A 233 10.04 0.14 5.61
CA VAL A 233 11.19 -0.65 6.05
C VAL A 233 10.96 -2.10 5.69
N LEU A 234 11.76 -2.62 4.74
CA LEU A 234 11.77 -4.04 4.39
C LEU A 234 12.58 -4.78 5.44
N LEU A 235 11.94 -5.73 6.12
CA LEU A 235 12.51 -6.45 7.25
C LEU A 235 13.10 -7.79 6.81
N ARG A 236 13.65 -8.54 7.74
CA ARG A 236 14.19 -9.88 7.49
C ARG A 236 13.15 -10.77 6.83
N ARG A 237 13.50 -11.35 5.68
CA ARG A 237 12.65 -12.30 4.94
C ARG A 237 12.45 -13.58 5.73
N LEU A 238 11.25 -14.15 5.66
CA LEU A 238 10.88 -15.39 6.32
C LEU A 238 10.68 -16.51 5.30
N ASP A 239 11.22 -17.68 5.60
CA ASP A 239 10.90 -18.89 4.86
C ASP A 239 9.48 -19.37 5.22
N SER A 240 8.72 -19.76 4.20
CA SER A 240 7.36 -20.26 4.35
C SER A 240 7.25 -21.79 4.22
N SER A 241 8.29 -22.43 3.66
CA SER A 241 8.27 -23.86 3.33
C SER A 241 8.08 -24.73 4.58
N GLY A 242 7.07 -25.59 4.57
CA GLY A 242 6.77 -26.50 5.67
C GLY A 242 6.32 -25.82 6.98
N LYS A 243 6.07 -24.51 6.97
CA LYS A 243 5.64 -23.77 8.15
C LYS A 243 4.14 -23.85 8.40
N GLN A 244 3.75 -23.57 9.65
CA GLN A 244 2.35 -23.43 10.01
C GLN A 244 1.91 -21.96 9.92
N ARG A 245 0.68 -21.73 9.46
CA ARG A 245 0.13 -20.38 9.19
C ARG A 245 0.14 -19.47 10.39
N ARG A 246 -0.24 -19.96 11.59
CA ARG A 246 -0.36 -19.13 12.80
C ARG A 246 0.99 -18.69 13.35
N PRO A 247 1.98 -19.58 13.56
CA PRO A 247 3.32 -19.19 13.99
C PRO A 247 3.99 -18.24 13.00
N LEU A 248 3.88 -18.49 11.69
CA LEU A 248 4.48 -17.66 10.66
C LEU A 248 3.88 -16.22 10.63
N ALA A 249 2.55 -16.13 10.80
CA ALA A 249 1.89 -14.83 10.92
C ALA A 249 2.30 -14.08 12.19
N ALA A 250 2.45 -14.77 13.31
CA ALA A 250 2.90 -14.18 14.56
C ALA A 250 4.37 -13.69 14.47
N GLU A 251 5.24 -14.45 13.79
CA GLU A 251 6.63 -14.04 13.55
C GLU A 251 6.69 -12.78 12.67
N ALA A 252 5.93 -12.74 11.57
CA ALA A 252 5.85 -11.58 10.71
C ALA A 252 5.29 -10.34 11.44
N GLU A 253 4.23 -10.53 12.25
CA GLU A 253 3.65 -9.49 13.10
C GLU A 253 4.67 -8.92 14.08
N SER A 254 5.42 -9.78 14.79
CA SER A 254 6.44 -9.36 15.76
C SER A 254 7.50 -8.48 15.11
N LEU A 255 8.04 -8.89 13.96
CA LEU A 255 9.02 -8.12 13.20
C LEU A 255 8.49 -6.74 12.82
N VAL A 256 7.25 -6.67 12.28
CA VAL A 256 6.64 -5.40 11.86
C VAL A 256 6.36 -4.50 13.06
N ARG A 257 5.86 -5.06 14.16
CA ARG A 257 5.58 -4.34 15.41
C ARG A 257 6.85 -3.78 16.02
N GLU A 258 7.89 -4.61 16.18
CA GLU A 258 9.18 -4.18 16.76
C GLU A 258 9.79 -3.03 15.95
N ALA A 259 9.76 -3.11 14.60
CA ALA A 259 10.25 -2.03 13.76
C ALA A 259 9.41 -0.76 13.84
N PHE A 260 8.08 -0.89 13.99
CA PHE A 260 7.17 0.23 14.15
C PHE A 260 7.40 0.93 15.48
N ASP A 261 7.49 0.17 16.58
CA ASP A 261 7.67 0.69 17.94
C ASP A 261 9.07 1.31 18.12
N ALA A 262 10.13 0.70 17.58
CA ALA A 262 11.48 1.29 17.57
C ALA A 262 11.48 2.67 16.91
N GLY A 263 10.82 2.81 15.77
CA GLY A 263 10.71 4.09 15.10
C GLY A 263 9.89 5.14 15.86
N LEU A 264 9.01 4.75 16.80
CA LEU A 264 8.32 5.69 17.68
C LEU A 264 9.25 6.21 18.81
N ALA A 265 10.22 5.39 19.23
CA ALA A 265 11.17 5.77 20.28
C ALA A 265 12.23 6.78 19.80
N ASP A 266 12.53 6.79 18.50
CA ASP A 266 13.52 7.68 17.87
C ASP A 266 12.96 9.07 17.49
N GLY A 267 11.67 9.34 17.63
CA GLY A 267 10.94 10.57 17.28
C GLY A 267 10.34 11.27 18.48
#